data_608f07280c61643249136b9b9c9b8291
#
_entry.id   608f07280c61643249136b9b9c9b8291
#
_cell.length_a   1.000
_cell.length_b   1.000
_cell.length_c   1.000
_cell.angle_alpha   90.00
_cell.angle_beta   90.00
_cell.angle_gamma   90.00
#
_symmetry.space_group_name_H-M   'P 1'
#
loop_
_entity.id
_entity.type
_entity.pdbx_description
1 polymer ?
#
loop_
_entity_poly.entity_id
_entity_poly.type
_entity_poly.pdbx_seq_one_letter_code
_entity_poly.pdbx_strand_id
1 'polypeptide(L)'
;MSVLDLFDLHGKRALITGASTGIGKRVALAYVEAGAQVAIAARHLDALEKLADEIGTSGGKVVPVCCDVSQHQQVTSMLDQVTAELGGIDIAVCNAGIITVTTMLDMPLEEFQRLQNTNVTGVFLTAQAAAKAMVKQGQGGVIINTASMSGHIINVPQQVSYYCASKAAVIHLTKAMAVELAPHKIRVNSVSPGYILTELVEPYTEYQPLWEPKIPLGRLGRPEELAGLYLYLASEASSYMTGSDIVIDGGYTCP
;
A
#
# COMPACT_ATOMS: atom_id res chain seq x y z
N MET A 1 23.10 -4.30 -19.54
CA MET A 1 22.06 -4.32 -18.49
C MET A 1 21.00 -5.29 -18.95
N SER A 2 20.75 -6.35 -18.20
CA SER A 2 19.63 -7.28 -18.45
C SER A 2 18.32 -6.58 -18.08
N VAL A 3 17.19 -6.98 -18.68
CA VAL A 3 15.88 -6.49 -18.27
C VAL A 3 15.57 -6.84 -16.80
N LEU A 4 16.15 -7.93 -16.30
CA LEU A 4 16.00 -8.34 -14.90
C LEU A 4 16.74 -7.41 -13.94
N ASP A 5 17.84 -6.80 -14.37
CA ASP A 5 18.58 -5.81 -13.55
C ASP A 5 17.72 -4.57 -13.21
N LEU A 6 16.67 -4.31 -14.03
CA LEU A 6 15.75 -3.19 -13.79
C LEU A 6 14.86 -3.39 -12.57
N PHE A 7 14.72 -4.63 -12.08
CA PHE A 7 13.91 -4.96 -10.89
C PHE A 7 14.72 -4.99 -9.60
N ASP A 8 16.03 -4.74 -9.68
CA ASP A 8 16.92 -4.73 -8.52
C ASP A 8 16.62 -3.54 -7.59
N LEU A 9 16.51 -3.82 -6.30
CA LEU A 9 16.32 -2.82 -5.25
C LEU A 9 17.53 -2.71 -4.30
N HIS A 10 18.69 -3.26 -4.64
CA HIS A 10 19.90 -3.12 -3.82
C HIS A 10 20.22 -1.65 -3.56
N GLY A 11 20.48 -1.34 -2.28
CA GLY A 11 20.76 0.02 -1.83
C GLY A 11 19.53 0.94 -1.75
N LYS A 12 18.32 0.48 -2.12
CA LYS A 12 17.09 1.23 -1.93
C LYS A 12 16.54 1.07 -0.51
N ARG A 13 15.90 2.13 -0.01
CA ARG A 13 15.32 2.23 1.33
C ARG A 13 13.81 2.40 1.18
N ALA A 14 13.07 1.44 1.68
CA ALA A 14 11.62 1.38 1.50
C ALA A 14 10.88 1.48 2.84
N LEU A 15 9.78 2.21 2.87
CA LEU A 15 8.79 2.21 3.95
C LEU A 15 7.50 1.57 3.46
N ILE A 16 6.96 0.62 4.22
CA ILE A 16 5.66 0.00 3.95
C ILE A 16 4.76 0.19 5.17
N THR A 17 3.61 0.85 5.01
CA THR A 17 2.59 0.97 6.05
C THR A 17 1.55 -0.14 5.96
N GLY A 18 0.96 -0.54 7.11
CA GLY A 18 0.06 -1.70 7.18
C GLY A 18 0.78 -3.01 6.84
N ALA A 19 2.05 -3.12 7.27
CA ALA A 19 2.94 -4.23 6.90
C ALA A 19 2.87 -5.43 7.86
N SER A 20 2.08 -5.38 8.94
CA SER A 20 2.01 -6.48 9.89
C SER A 20 1.38 -7.75 9.31
N THR A 21 0.52 -7.64 8.29
CA THR A 21 -0.24 -8.75 7.69
C THR A 21 -0.50 -8.52 6.20
N GLY A 22 -1.09 -9.50 5.54
CA GLY A 22 -1.65 -9.41 4.20
C GLY A 22 -0.71 -8.87 3.13
N ILE A 23 -1.23 -7.93 2.33
CA ILE A 23 -0.50 -7.36 1.17
C ILE A 23 0.79 -6.65 1.64
N GLY A 24 0.70 -5.82 2.68
CA GLY A 24 1.86 -5.07 3.17
C GLY A 24 3.00 -5.96 3.66
N LYS A 25 2.68 -7.05 4.39
CA LYS A 25 3.65 -8.07 4.80
C LYS A 25 4.34 -8.68 3.56
N ARG A 26 3.57 -9.10 2.55
CA ARG A 26 4.14 -9.75 1.36
C ARG A 26 4.97 -8.79 0.52
N VAL A 27 4.58 -7.52 0.42
CA VAL A 27 5.38 -6.48 -0.25
C VAL A 27 6.71 -6.26 0.46
N ALA A 28 6.71 -6.21 1.80
CA ALA A 28 7.94 -6.06 2.58
C ALA A 28 8.92 -7.23 2.34
N LEU A 29 8.42 -8.47 2.36
CA LEU A 29 9.20 -9.66 2.03
C LEU A 29 9.80 -9.56 0.61
N ALA A 30 8.99 -9.24 -0.39
CA ALA A 30 9.45 -9.13 -1.78
C ALA A 30 10.51 -8.04 -1.98
N TYR A 31 10.41 -6.92 -1.26
CA TYR A 31 11.40 -5.86 -1.37
C TYR A 31 12.73 -6.24 -0.72
N VAL A 32 12.70 -6.97 0.40
CA VAL A 32 13.92 -7.54 1.01
C VAL A 32 14.54 -8.59 0.09
N GLU A 33 13.73 -9.49 -0.50
CA GLU A 33 14.18 -10.47 -1.50
C GLU A 33 14.86 -9.80 -2.70
N ALA A 34 14.39 -8.59 -3.08
CA ALA A 34 14.97 -7.77 -4.16
C ALA A 34 16.16 -6.88 -3.72
N GLY A 35 16.62 -6.99 -2.46
CA GLY A 35 17.81 -6.31 -1.95
C GLY A 35 17.58 -4.97 -1.24
N ALA A 36 16.33 -4.53 -1.02
CA ALA A 36 16.04 -3.29 -0.32
C ALA A 36 16.24 -3.41 1.21
N GLN A 37 16.59 -2.29 1.84
CA GLN A 37 16.42 -2.09 3.28
C GLN A 37 14.99 -1.61 3.53
N VAL A 38 14.29 -2.21 4.49
CA VAL A 38 12.84 -2.01 4.64
C VAL A 38 12.49 -1.54 6.04
N ALA A 39 11.70 -0.47 6.15
CA ALA A 39 10.95 -0.12 7.35
C ALA A 39 9.50 -0.63 7.19
N ILE A 40 9.02 -1.31 8.21
CA ILE A 40 7.66 -1.85 8.27
C ILE A 40 6.88 -1.14 9.38
N ALA A 41 5.73 -0.57 9.04
CA ALA A 41 4.94 0.22 9.97
C ALA A 41 3.51 -0.31 10.14
N ALA A 42 3.05 -0.39 11.38
CA ALA A 42 1.67 -0.72 11.75
C ALA A 42 1.41 -0.30 13.20
N ARG A 43 0.16 -0.48 13.69
CA ARG A 43 -0.25 -0.10 15.05
C ARG A 43 0.23 -1.06 16.14
N HIS A 44 0.54 -2.30 15.80
CA HIS A 44 0.93 -3.36 16.75
C HIS A 44 2.41 -3.69 16.56
N LEU A 45 3.24 -3.22 17.49
CA LEU A 45 4.69 -3.35 17.39
C LEU A 45 5.14 -4.82 17.50
N ASP A 46 4.51 -5.60 18.37
CA ASP A 46 4.81 -7.02 18.59
C ASP A 46 4.68 -7.87 17.29
N ALA A 47 3.69 -7.56 16.46
CA ALA A 47 3.53 -8.23 15.18
C ALA A 47 4.61 -7.82 14.17
N LEU A 48 5.06 -6.56 14.22
CA LEU A 48 6.14 -6.06 13.37
C LEU A 48 7.50 -6.62 13.78
N GLU A 49 7.76 -6.73 15.09
CA GLU A 49 9.00 -7.32 15.62
C GLU A 49 9.14 -8.78 15.20
N LYS A 50 8.05 -9.58 15.32
CA LYS A 50 8.04 -10.96 14.82
C LYS A 50 8.33 -11.05 13.32
N LEU A 51 7.74 -10.16 12.52
CA LEU A 51 8.00 -10.11 11.09
C LEU A 51 9.45 -9.68 10.80
N ALA A 52 9.99 -8.71 11.55
CA ALA A 52 11.37 -8.28 11.40
C ALA A 52 12.35 -9.42 11.72
N ASP A 53 12.08 -10.20 12.76
CA ASP A 53 12.86 -11.39 13.11
C ASP A 53 12.78 -12.46 12.02
N GLU A 54 11.58 -12.73 11.49
CA GLU A 54 11.36 -13.67 10.38
C GLU A 54 12.22 -13.29 9.15
N ILE A 55 12.23 -12.00 8.79
CA ILE A 55 12.99 -11.48 7.64
C ILE A 55 14.50 -11.42 7.96
N GLY A 56 14.87 -11.03 9.18
CA GLY A 56 16.26 -10.87 9.63
C GLY A 56 17.08 -12.16 9.52
N THR A 57 16.42 -13.32 9.66
CA THR A 57 17.07 -14.64 9.43
C THR A 57 17.55 -14.82 8.00
N SER A 58 17.03 -14.07 7.03
CA SER A 58 17.43 -14.07 5.63
C SER A 58 18.48 -13.00 5.30
N GLY A 59 19.00 -12.27 6.30
CA GLY A 59 20.07 -11.27 6.13
C GLY A 59 19.58 -9.87 5.69
N GLY A 60 18.27 -9.63 5.61
CA GLY A 60 17.70 -8.33 5.28
C GLY A 60 17.70 -7.34 6.45
N LYS A 61 17.96 -6.06 6.21
CA LYS A 61 17.76 -5.02 7.23
C LYS A 61 16.29 -4.62 7.27
N VAL A 62 15.63 -4.86 8.40
CA VAL A 62 14.23 -4.50 8.63
C VAL A 62 14.11 -3.68 9.91
N VAL A 63 13.37 -2.57 9.82
CA VAL A 63 13.11 -1.63 10.92
C VAL A 63 11.62 -1.64 11.25
N PRO A 64 11.19 -2.21 12.39
CA PRO A 64 9.81 -2.13 12.83
C PRO A 64 9.50 -0.75 13.44
N VAL A 65 8.37 -0.14 13.04
CA VAL A 65 7.94 1.18 13.54
C VAL A 65 6.47 1.15 13.92
N CYS A 66 6.15 1.46 15.17
CA CYS A 66 4.76 1.60 15.62
C CYS A 66 4.18 2.92 15.11
N CYS A 67 3.09 2.86 14.32
CA CYS A 67 2.45 4.05 13.79
C CYS A 67 0.97 3.81 13.48
N ASP A 68 0.11 4.70 13.97
CA ASP A 68 -1.23 4.91 13.42
C ASP A 68 -1.15 6.02 12.36
N VAL A 69 -1.36 5.64 11.10
CA VAL A 69 -1.25 6.56 9.95
C VAL A 69 -2.30 7.67 9.97
N SER A 70 -3.38 7.52 10.74
CA SER A 70 -4.39 8.57 10.93
C SER A 70 -3.91 9.72 11.82
N GLN A 71 -2.77 9.55 12.51
CA GLN A 71 -2.22 10.51 13.48
C GLN A 71 -1.00 11.22 12.89
N HIS A 72 -1.16 12.50 12.54
CA HIS A 72 -0.10 13.29 11.87
C HIS A 72 1.24 13.26 12.63
N GLN A 73 1.22 13.40 13.97
CA GLN A 73 2.43 13.39 14.77
C GLN A 73 3.16 12.03 14.71
N GLN A 74 2.39 10.93 14.73
CA GLN A 74 2.98 9.58 14.63
C GLN A 74 3.59 9.34 13.24
N VAL A 75 2.94 9.82 12.17
CA VAL A 75 3.49 9.74 10.81
C VAL A 75 4.78 10.55 10.70
N THR A 76 4.85 11.74 11.28
CA THR A 76 6.09 12.55 11.31
C THR A 76 7.20 11.80 12.04
N SER A 77 6.94 11.32 13.26
CA SER A 77 7.92 10.56 14.05
C SER A 77 8.38 9.29 13.35
N MET A 78 7.46 8.58 12.67
CA MET A 78 7.79 7.40 11.86
C MET A 78 8.80 7.72 10.77
N LEU A 79 8.56 8.81 9.99
CA LEU A 79 9.48 9.20 8.92
C LEU A 79 10.84 9.65 9.46
N ASP A 80 10.87 10.36 10.60
CA ASP A 80 12.11 10.76 11.26
C ASP A 80 12.90 9.53 11.69
N GLN A 81 12.26 8.54 12.32
CA GLN A 81 12.90 7.29 12.70
C GLN A 81 13.40 6.52 11.46
N VAL A 82 12.57 6.33 10.44
CA VAL A 82 12.96 5.62 9.21
C VAL A 82 14.17 6.26 8.55
N THR A 83 14.14 7.59 8.39
CA THR A 83 15.24 8.31 7.75
C THR A 83 16.52 8.28 8.58
N ALA A 84 16.44 8.27 9.90
CA ALA A 84 17.58 8.13 10.79
C ALA A 84 18.20 6.72 10.71
N GLU A 85 17.37 5.67 10.74
CA GLU A 85 17.84 4.29 10.80
C GLU A 85 18.28 3.73 9.44
N LEU A 86 17.59 4.09 8.36
CA LEU A 86 17.93 3.66 7.00
C LEU A 86 18.87 4.64 6.26
N GLY A 87 19.08 5.85 6.79
CA GLY A 87 19.87 6.89 6.14
C GLY A 87 19.09 7.64 5.04
N GLY A 88 17.76 7.50 4.98
CA GLY A 88 16.87 8.16 4.03
C GLY A 88 15.71 7.29 3.59
N ILE A 89 15.02 7.71 2.51
CA ILE A 89 13.88 6.98 1.93
C ILE A 89 13.84 7.15 0.41
N ASP A 90 13.68 6.05 -0.32
CA ASP A 90 13.59 6.01 -1.78
C ASP A 90 12.22 5.54 -2.26
N ILE A 91 11.55 4.70 -1.47
CA ILE A 91 10.28 4.07 -1.80
C ILE A 91 9.34 4.19 -0.60
N ALA A 92 8.10 4.65 -0.82
CA ALA A 92 7.04 4.64 0.18
C ALA A 92 5.80 3.90 -0.33
N VAL A 93 5.38 2.84 0.37
CA VAL A 93 4.15 2.10 0.08
C VAL A 93 3.11 2.47 1.13
N CYS A 94 2.13 3.30 0.71
CA CYS A 94 1.00 3.71 1.52
C CYS A 94 -0.10 2.63 1.43
N ASN A 95 0.06 1.56 2.22
CA ASN A 95 -0.81 0.38 2.12
C ASN A 95 -1.79 0.24 3.30
N ALA A 96 -1.55 0.90 4.43
CA ALA A 96 -2.46 0.83 5.58
C ALA A 96 -3.90 1.21 5.18
N GLY A 97 -4.86 0.36 5.55
CA GLY A 97 -6.27 0.58 5.25
C GLY A 97 -7.18 -0.33 6.08
N ILE A 98 -8.43 0.07 6.18
CA ILE A 98 -9.48 -0.65 6.89
C ILE A 98 -10.75 -0.70 6.04
N ILE A 99 -11.60 -1.68 6.33
CA ILE A 99 -12.95 -1.80 5.77
C ILE A 99 -13.95 -2.04 6.90
N THR A 100 -15.16 -1.59 6.71
CA THR A 100 -16.32 -1.91 7.55
C THR A 100 -17.49 -2.20 6.59
N VAL A 101 -18.23 -3.26 6.83
CA VAL A 101 -19.43 -3.60 6.04
C VAL A 101 -20.65 -3.19 6.84
N THR A 102 -21.33 -2.15 6.39
CA THR A 102 -22.53 -1.58 7.04
C THR A 102 -23.37 -0.84 5.99
N THR A 103 -24.69 -0.78 6.18
CA THR A 103 -25.54 -0.02 5.29
C THR A 103 -25.26 1.48 5.40
N MET A 104 -25.52 2.24 4.34
CA MET A 104 -25.39 3.70 4.42
C MET A 104 -26.35 4.32 5.44
N LEU A 105 -27.49 3.67 5.66
CA LEU A 105 -28.51 4.16 6.60
C LEU A 105 -28.08 4.03 8.06
N ASP A 106 -27.25 3.03 8.38
CA ASP A 106 -26.84 2.66 9.73
C ASP A 106 -25.40 3.06 10.05
N MET A 107 -24.66 3.66 9.09
CA MET A 107 -23.25 4.05 9.29
C MET A 107 -23.13 5.20 10.29
N PRO A 108 -22.50 4.98 11.47
CA PRO A 108 -22.22 6.06 12.38
C PRO A 108 -21.19 7.04 11.77
N LEU A 109 -21.37 8.34 12.07
CA LEU A 109 -20.43 9.38 11.57
C LEU A 109 -19.00 9.12 12.03
N GLU A 110 -18.82 8.68 13.27
CA GLU A 110 -17.50 8.38 13.86
C GLU A 110 -16.80 7.25 13.10
N GLU A 111 -17.54 6.23 12.72
CA GLU A 111 -16.99 5.09 11.95
C GLU A 111 -16.66 5.50 10.52
N PHE A 112 -17.52 6.30 9.88
CA PHE A 112 -17.21 6.92 8.59
C PHE A 112 -15.91 7.73 8.67
N GLN A 113 -15.79 8.62 9.67
CA GLN A 113 -14.60 9.44 9.87
C GLN A 113 -13.35 8.58 10.14
N ARG A 114 -13.47 7.56 10.99
CA ARG A 114 -12.37 6.62 11.28
C ARG A 114 -11.84 5.97 10.00
N LEU A 115 -12.75 5.51 9.13
CA LEU A 115 -12.38 4.90 7.86
C LEU A 115 -11.73 5.91 6.91
N GLN A 116 -12.30 7.12 6.75
CA GLN A 116 -11.71 8.17 5.92
C GLN A 116 -10.35 8.62 6.45
N ASN A 117 -10.20 8.76 7.77
CA ASN A 117 -8.95 9.14 8.40
C ASN A 117 -7.84 8.10 8.17
N THR A 118 -8.17 6.81 8.18
CA THR A 118 -7.17 5.77 7.88
C THR A 118 -6.89 5.69 6.38
N ASN A 119 -7.94 5.55 5.55
CA ASN A 119 -7.78 5.19 4.13
C ASN A 119 -7.39 6.37 3.24
N VAL A 120 -7.77 7.59 3.57
CA VAL A 120 -7.49 8.80 2.76
C VAL A 120 -6.49 9.70 3.45
N THR A 121 -6.79 10.16 4.66
CA THR A 121 -5.88 11.05 5.40
C THR A 121 -4.55 10.35 5.70
N GLY A 122 -4.57 9.07 6.08
CA GLY A 122 -3.36 8.29 6.35
C GLY A 122 -2.47 8.12 5.12
N VAL A 123 -3.07 7.88 3.94
CA VAL A 123 -2.33 7.84 2.66
C VAL A 123 -1.72 9.20 2.38
N PHE A 124 -2.50 10.27 2.48
CA PHE A 124 -2.01 11.64 2.27
C PHE A 124 -0.84 11.99 3.20
N LEU A 125 -1.00 11.77 4.50
CA LEU A 125 0.04 12.11 5.50
C LEU A 125 1.33 11.33 5.25
N THR A 126 1.23 10.03 4.99
CA THR A 126 2.39 9.16 4.72
C THR A 126 3.10 9.60 3.44
N ALA A 127 2.34 9.77 2.35
CA ALA A 127 2.88 10.20 1.07
C ALA A 127 3.53 11.59 1.15
N GLN A 128 2.89 12.54 1.85
CA GLN A 128 3.42 13.90 2.03
C GLN A 128 4.74 13.88 2.82
N ALA A 129 4.79 13.15 3.93
CA ALA A 129 5.98 13.06 4.76
C ALA A 129 7.14 12.38 4.01
N ALA A 130 6.87 11.29 3.27
CA ALA A 130 7.85 10.64 2.41
C ALA A 130 8.33 11.57 1.29
N ALA A 131 7.42 12.26 0.60
CA ALA A 131 7.77 13.22 -0.46
C ALA A 131 8.67 14.34 0.07
N LYS A 132 8.37 14.92 1.24
CA LYS A 132 9.23 15.93 1.87
C LYS A 132 10.65 15.42 2.12
N ALA A 133 10.79 14.18 2.61
CA ALA A 133 12.08 13.55 2.82
C ALA A 133 12.83 13.32 1.49
N MET A 134 12.15 12.78 0.46
CA MET A 134 12.71 12.56 -0.88
C MET A 134 13.15 13.87 -1.54
N VAL A 135 12.35 14.93 -1.44
CA VAL A 135 12.72 16.28 -1.96
C VAL A 135 13.96 16.82 -1.25
N LYS A 136 14.04 16.68 0.08
CA LYS A 136 15.22 17.09 0.86
C LYS A 136 16.47 16.30 0.46
N GLN A 137 16.34 15.01 0.12
CA GLN A 137 17.43 14.18 -0.38
C GLN A 137 17.88 14.58 -1.80
N GLY A 138 16.99 15.12 -2.64
CA GLY A 138 17.29 15.58 -4.00
C GLY A 138 17.54 14.48 -5.04
N GLN A 139 17.24 13.21 -4.70
CA GLN A 139 17.50 12.04 -5.58
C GLN A 139 16.23 11.50 -6.26
N GLY A 140 15.08 12.13 -6.03
CA GLY A 140 13.79 11.61 -6.47
C GLY A 140 13.27 10.49 -5.56
N GLY A 141 12.34 9.69 -6.05
CA GLY A 141 11.77 8.57 -5.29
C GLY A 141 10.51 7.98 -5.93
N VAL A 142 9.91 7.06 -5.21
CA VAL A 142 8.68 6.37 -5.63
C VAL A 142 7.67 6.31 -4.49
N ILE A 143 6.42 6.67 -4.77
CA ILE A 143 5.29 6.50 -3.86
C ILE A 143 4.29 5.55 -4.54
N ILE A 144 3.84 4.52 -3.80
CA ILE A 144 2.86 3.55 -4.28
C ILE A 144 1.70 3.52 -3.29
N ASN A 145 0.51 3.89 -3.75
CA ASN A 145 -0.69 3.90 -2.92
C ASN A 145 -1.50 2.61 -3.14
N THR A 146 -1.94 1.96 -2.09
CA THR A 146 -2.86 0.82 -2.19
C THR A 146 -4.31 1.33 -2.21
N ALA A 147 -4.87 1.38 -3.42
CA ALA A 147 -6.28 1.68 -3.64
C ALA A 147 -7.15 0.40 -3.54
N SER A 148 -8.07 0.18 -4.45
CA SER A 148 -8.91 -1.02 -4.59
C SER A 148 -9.71 -0.95 -5.89
N MET A 149 -10.10 -2.09 -6.46
CA MET A 149 -11.13 -2.17 -7.49
C MET A 149 -12.43 -1.45 -7.08
N SER A 150 -12.70 -1.40 -5.77
CA SER A 150 -13.84 -0.68 -5.18
C SER A 150 -13.81 0.84 -5.43
N GLY A 151 -12.69 1.39 -5.85
CA GLY A 151 -12.59 2.77 -6.30
C GLY A 151 -13.08 2.98 -7.75
N HIS A 152 -13.26 1.91 -8.51
CA HIS A 152 -13.73 1.90 -9.90
C HIS A 152 -15.19 1.42 -10.03
N ILE A 153 -15.57 0.46 -9.18
CA ILE A 153 -16.91 -0.18 -9.21
C ILE A 153 -17.54 -0.17 -7.82
N ILE A 154 -18.82 -0.54 -7.77
CA ILE A 154 -19.53 -0.76 -6.51
C ILE A 154 -19.57 -2.25 -6.22
N ASN A 155 -19.13 -2.63 -5.04
CA ASN A 155 -19.16 -4.02 -4.59
C ASN A 155 -20.60 -4.46 -4.27
N VAL A 156 -20.99 -5.62 -4.78
CA VAL A 156 -22.31 -6.21 -4.55
C VAL A 156 -22.13 -7.69 -4.18
N PRO A 157 -22.75 -8.19 -3.10
CA PRO A 157 -23.86 -7.59 -2.33
C PRO A 157 -23.43 -6.76 -1.10
N GLN A 158 -22.15 -6.74 -0.74
CA GLN A 158 -21.71 -6.03 0.45
C GLN A 158 -21.92 -4.51 0.35
N GLN A 159 -22.38 -3.92 1.45
CA GLN A 159 -22.66 -2.50 1.53
C GLN A 159 -21.45 -1.77 2.09
N VAL A 160 -20.67 -1.13 1.20
CA VAL A 160 -19.38 -0.51 1.50
C VAL A 160 -19.18 0.84 0.80
N SER A 161 -20.25 1.62 0.63
CA SER A 161 -20.24 2.87 -0.15
C SER A 161 -19.13 3.85 0.27
N TYR A 162 -18.89 3.99 1.56
CA TYR A 162 -17.85 4.87 2.13
C TYR A 162 -16.43 4.32 1.91
N TYR A 163 -16.26 2.99 1.84
CA TYR A 163 -15.01 2.38 1.44
C TYR A 163 -14.73 2.63 -0.05
N CYS A 164 -15.74 2.43 -0.92
CA CYS A 164 -15.62 2.76 -2.34
C CYS A 164 -15.22 4.21 -2.53
N ALA A 165 -15.88 5.15 -1.84
CA ALA A 165 -15.54 6.57 -1.88
C ALA A 165 -14.08 6.84 -1.44
N SER A 166 -13.62 6.19 -0.36
CA SER A 166 -12.25 6.34 0.12
C SER A 166 -11.22 5.86 -0.90
N LYS A 167 -11.49 4.74 -1.57
CA LYS A 167 -10.57 4.15 -2.56
C LYS A 167 -10.58 4.93 -3.88
N ALA A 168 -11.72 5.46 -4.30
CA ALA A 168 -11.80 6.41 -5.42
C ALA A 168 -11.00 7.70 -5.14
N ALA A 169 -11.08 8.22 -3.91
CA ALA A 169 -10.28 9.37 -3.48
C ALA A 169 -8.77 9.07 -3.58
N VAL A 170 -8.30 7.90 -3.15
CA VAL A 170 -6.88 7.50 -3.25
C VAL A 170 -6.42 7.43 -4.71
N ILE A 171 -7.23 6.88 -5.62
CA ILE A 171 -6.92 6.81 -7.04
C ILE A 171 -6.74 8.22 -7.62
N HIS A 172 -7.67 9.14 -7.32
CA HIS A 172 -7.58 10.49 -7.85
C HIS A 172 -6.45 11.32 -7.21
N LEU A 173 -6.25 11.15 -5.89
CA LEU A 173 -5.14 11.76 -5.15
C LEU A 173 -3.79 11.31 -5.72
N THR A 174 -3.64 10.04 -6.13
CA THR A 174 -2.44 9.52 -6.79
C THR A 174 -2.10 10.31 -8.05
N LYS A 175 -3.11 10.60 -8.89
CA LYS A 175 -2.93 11.39 -10.13
C LYS A 175 -2.47 12.83 -9.84
N ALA A 176 -3.10 13.47 -8.85
CA ALA A 176 -2.74 14.83 -8.44
C ALA A 176 -1.30 14.88 -7.91
N MET A 177 -0.95 13.99 -6.97
CA MET A 177 0.40 13.87 -6.43
C MET A 177 1.45 13.60 -7.52
N ALA A 178 1.13 12.77 -8.52
CA ALA A 178 2.06 12.46 -9.60
C ALA A 178 2.44 13.71 -10.40
N VAL A 179 1.47 14.58 -10.69
CA VAL A 179 1.71 15.84 -11.40
C VAL A 179 2.51 16.82 -10.55
N GLU A 180 2.13 16.98 -9.28
CA GLU A 180 2.78 17.93 -8.37
C GLU A 180 4.23 17.54 -8.03
N LEU A 181 4.51 16.22 -7.92
CA LEU A 181 5.80 15.71 -7.48
C LEU A 181 6.77 15.37 -8.64
N ALA A 182 6.30 15.35 -9.88
CA ALA A 182 7.13 15.09 -11.07
C ALA A 182 8.36 16.02 -11.20
N PRO A 183 8.27 17.37 -10.92
CA PRO A 183 9.44 18.25 -10.94
C PRO A 183 10.55 17.82 -9.96
N HIS A 184 10.20 17.07 -8.91
CA HIS A 184 11.13 16.54 -7.92
C HIS A 184 11.63 15.12 -8.25
N LYS A 185 11.32 14.60 -9.46
CA LYS A 185 11.65 13.23 -9.90
C LYS A 185 11.04 12.16 -8.99
N ILE A 186 9.88 12.41 -8.39
CA ILE A 186 9.13 11.46 -7.60
C ILE A 186 7.99 10.93 -8.45
N ARG A 187 7.95 9.61 -8.65
CA ARG A 187 6.85 8.92 -9.32
C ARG A 187 5.79 8.52 -8.29
N VAL A 188 4.52 8.66 -8.64
CA VAL A 188 3.41 8.26 -7.77
C VAL A 188 2.43 7.43 -8.58
N ASN A 189 2.18 6.20 -8.16
CA ASN A 189 1.21 5.29 -8.79
C ASN A 189 0.34 4.62 -7.74
N SER A 190 -0.77 4.02 -8.15
CA SER A 190 -1.59 3.20 -7.26
C SER A 190 -1.79 1.79 -7.82
N VAL A 191 -2.03 0.87 -6.90
CA VAL A 191 -2.47 -0.50 -7.17
C VAL A 191 -3.90 -0.63 -6.66
N SER A 192 -4.78 -1.16 -7.49
CA SER A 192 -6.18 -1.44 -7.16
C SER A 192 -6.43 -2.96 -7.14
N PRO A 193 -6.19 -3.62 -5.97
CA PRO A 193 -6.47 -5.04 -5.83
C PRO A 193 -7.96 -5.37 -5.91
N GLY A 194 -8.27 -6.58 -6.40
CA GLY A 194 -9.56 -7.21 -6.24
C GLY A 194 -9.75 -7.86 -4.86
N TYR A 195 -10.50 -8.95 -4.80
CA TYR A 195 -10.63 -9.77 -3.59
C TYR A 195 -9.38 -10.60 -3.40
N ILE A 196 -8.60 -10.28 -2.35
CA ILE A 196 -7.35 -10.94 -2.00
C ILE A 196 -7.49 -11.60 -0.64
N LEU A 197 -7.12 -12.87 -0.52
CA LEU A 197 -7.14 -13.65 0.72
C LEU A 197 -6.15 -13.06 1.73
N THR A 198 -6.67 -12.25 2.64
CA THR A 198 -5.93 -11.55 3.70
C THR A 198 -6.78 -11.53 4.96
N GLU A 199 -6.17 -11.21 6.08
CA GLU A 199 -6.86 -11.00 7.36
C GLU A 199 -7.93 -9.90 7.29
N LEU A 200 -7.83 -8.98 6.33
CA LEU A 200 -8.85 -7.96 6.07
C LEU A 200 -10.13 -8.57 5.47
N VAL A 201 -10.00 -9.62 4.66
CA VAL A 201 -11.11 -10.27 3.93
C VAL A 201 -11.64 -11.48 4.70
N GLU A 202 -10.81 -12.11 5.54
CA GLU A 202 -11.15 -13.30 6.31
C GLU A 202 -12.47 -13.20 7.11
N PRO A 203 -12.81 -12.07 7.78
CA PRO A 203 -14.08 -11.92 8.49
C PRO A 203 -15.31 -11.95 7.58
N TYR A 204 -15.13 -11.85 6.28
CA TYR A 204 -16.18 -11.73 5.26
C TYR A 204 -16.22 -12.93 4.32
N THR A 205 -15.69 -14.09 4.74
CA THR A 205 -15.66 -15.31 3.93
C THR A 205 -17.04 -15.84 3.56
N GLU A 206 -18.08 -15.45 4.29
CA GLU A 206 -19.48 -15.73 3.95
C GLU A 206 -19.91 -15.19 2.57
N TYR A 207 -19.26 -14.12 2.10
CA TYR A 207 -19.48 -13.54 0.76
C TYR A 207 -18.64 -14.23 -0.33
N GLN A 208 -17.67 -15.06 0.00
CA GLN A 208 -16.77 -15.69 -0.97
C GLN A 208 -17.55 -16.48 -2.05
N PRO A 209 -18.59 -17.28 -1.72
CA PRO A 209 -19.39 -17.98 -2.74
C PRO A 209 -20.14 -17.03 -3.69
N LEU A 210 -20.30 -15.76 -3.32
CA LEU A 210 -20.95 -14.73 -4.13
C LEU A 210 -19.94 -13.94 -4.99
N TRP A 211 -18.67 -13.90 -4.56
CA TRP A 211 -17.62 -13.20 -5.28
C TRP A 211 -16.98 -14.07 -6.36
N GLU A 212 -16.60 -15.32 -6.03
CA GLU A 212 -15.87 -16.21 -6.94
C GLU A 212 -16.52 -16.38 -8.30
N PRO A 213 -17.85 -16.59 -8.43
CA PRO A 213 -18.50 -16.73 -9.73
C PRO A 213 -18.45 -15.46 -10.60
N LYS A 214 -18.16 -14.30 -9.98
CA LYS A 214 -18.02 -13.00 -10.69
C LYS A 214 -16.58 -12.69 -11.07
N ILE A 215 -15.61 -13.45 -10.56
CA ILE A 215 -14.20 -13.30 -10.91
C ILE A 215 -13.92 -14.20 -12.12
N PRO A 216 -13.55 -13.68 -13.31
CA PRO A 216 -13.26 -14.50 -14.47
C PRO A 216 -12.21 -15.59 -14.22
N LEU A 217 -11.21 -15.36 -13.36
CA LEU A 217 -10.25 -16.39 -12.96
C LEU A 217 -10.80 -17.42 -11.95
N GLY A 218 -12.07 -17.31 -11.51
CA GLY A 218 -12.79 -18.28 -10.70
C GLY A 218 -12.31 -18.43 -9.26
N ARG A 219 -11.52 -17.51 -8.73
CA ARG A 219 -10.97 -17.57 -7.38
C ARG A 219 -10.55 -16.19 -6.86
N LEU A 220 -10.41 -16.07 -5.54
CA LEU A 220 -9.74 -14.91 -4.96
C LEU A 220 -8.22 -14.96 -5.25
N GLY A 221 -7.61 -13.78 -5.30
CA GLY A 221 -6.16 -13.64 -5.40
C GLY A 221 -5.47 -13.91 -4.07
N ARG A 222 -4.15 -14.06 -4.09
CA ARG A 222 -3.29 -14.18 -2.90
C ARG A 222 -2.34 -12.98 -2.82
N PRO A 223 -1.88 -12.58 -1.63
CA PRO A 223 -0.93 -11.48 -1.47
C PRO A 223 0.33 -11.62 -2.32
N GLU A 224 0.82 -12.86 -2.50
CA GLU A 224 1.99 -13.18 -3.32
C GLU A 224 1.82 -12.75 -4.79
N GLU A 225 0.60 -12.82 -5.31
CA GLU A 225 0.31 -12.47 -6.70
C GLU A 225 0.36 -10.96 -6.96
N LEU A 226 0.36 -10.14 -5.91
CA LEU A 226 0.50 -8.69 -5.99
C LEU A 226 1.97 -8.24 -5.91
N ALA A 227 2.82 -9.02 -5.26
CA ALA A 227 4.19 -8.64 -4.91
C ALA A 227 5.02 -8.21 -6.14
N GLY A 228 4.89 -8.94 -7.25
CA GLY A 228 5.58 -8.61 -8.51
C GLY A 228 5.18 -7.25 -9.09
N LEU A 229 3.91 -6.85 -8.95
CA LEU A 229 3.45 -5.53 -9.40
C LEU A 229 4.03 -4.41 -8.52
N TYR A 230 4.04 -4.59 -7.18
CA TYR A 230 4.66 -3.62 -6.29
C TYR A 230 6.17 -3.50 -6.53
N LEU A 231 6.87 -4.61 -6.78
CA LEU A 231 8.28 -4.61 -7.16
C LEU A 231 8.51 -3.87 -8.49
N TYR A 232 7.67 -4.12 -9.50
CA TYR A 232 7.71 -3.41 -10.78
C TYR A 232 7.59 -1.89 -10.57
N LEU A 233 6.58 -1.45 -9.80
CA LEU A 233 6.33 -0.02 -9.56
C LEU A 233 7.44 0.65 -8.75
N ALA A 234 8.08 -0.07 -7.83
CA ALA A 234 9.18 0.42 -7.00
C ALA A 234 10.49 0.60 -7.77
N SER A 235 10.67 -0.16 -8.84
CA SER A 235 11.94 -0.35 -9.55
C SER A 235 12.10 0.56 -10.78
N GLU A 236 13.28 0.52 -11.40
CA GLU A 236 13.58 1.21 -12.66
C GLU A 236 12.81 0.63 -13.85
N ALA A 237 12.26 -0.59 -13.73
CA ALA A 237 11.41 -1.20 -14.77
C ALA A 237 10.15 -0.36 -15.05
N SER A 238 9.74 0.52 -14.12
CA SER A 238 8.60 1.44 -14.27
C SER A 238 9.02 2.91 -14.32
N SER A 239 10.27 3.22 -14.70
CA SER A 239 10.83 4.58 -14.66
C SER A 239 10.05 5.64 -15.48
N TYR A 240 9.29 5.21 -16.49
CA TYR A 240 8.42 6.11 -17.28
C TYR A 240 6.94 6.07 -16.87
N MET A 241 6.64 5.53 -15.67
CA MET A 241 5.26 5.35 -15.19
C MET A 241 5.00 6.21 -13.96
N THR A 242 4.07 7.16 -14.07
CA THR A 242 3.56 7.98 -12.96
C THR A 242 2.10 8.35 -13.21
N GLY A 243 1.32 8.54 -12.15
CA GLY A 243 -0.10 8.88 -12.21
C GLY A 243 -1.03 7.75 -12.65
N SER A 244 -0.51 6.54 -12.78
CA SER A 244 -1.27 5.36 -13.20
C SER A 244 -1.88 4.65 -11.99
N ASP A 245 -3.08 4.08 -12.20
CA ASP A 245 -3.69 3.12 -11.30
C ASP A 245 -3.78 1.77 -12.01
N ILE A 246 -3.26 0.72 -11.38
CA ILE A 246 -3.21 -0.61 -11.97
C ILE A 246 -4.16 -1.54 -11.23
N VAL A 247 -5.20 -1.98 -11.93
CA VAL A 247 -6.14 -2.98 -11.41
C VAL A 247 -5.53 -4.37 -11.53
N ILE A 248 -5.62 -5.15 -10.43
CA ILE A 248 -5.20 -6.55 -10.35
C ILE A 248 -6.24 -7.33 -9.56
N ASP A 249 -7.26 -7.86 -10.23
CA ASP A 249 -8.51 -8.32 -9.64
C ASP A 249 -9.06 -9.63 -10.22
N GLY A 250 -8.25 -10.34 -11.00
CA GLY A 250 -8.68 -11.57 -11.67
C GLY A 250 -9.74 -11.36 -12.77
N GLY A 251 -9.90 -10.11 -13.24
CA GLY A 251 -10.86 -9.71 -14.25
C GLY A 251 -12.23 -9.29 -13.70
N TYR A 252 -12.38 -9.15 -12.39
CA TYR A 252 -13.66 -8.82 -11.74
C TYR A 252 -14.31 -7.53 -12.29
N THR A 253 -13.51 -6.54 -12.66
CA THR A 253 -14.02 -5.24 -13.19
C THR A 253 -14.17 -5.20 -14.71
N CYS A 254 -13.91 -6.29 -15.43
CA CYS A 254 -14.01 -6.32 -16.90
C CYS A 254 -15.44 -6.43 -17.43
N PRO A 255 -16.36 -7.25 -16.86
CA PRO A 255 -17.76 -7.36 -17.30
C PRO A 255 -18.61 -6.17 -16.91
#